data_47c36b2667598c9e0fc595ecb1069b9f
#
_entry.id   47c36b2667598c9e0fc595ecb1069b9f
#
_cell.length_a   1.000
_cell.length_b   1.000
_cell.length_c   1.000
_cell.angle_alpha   90.00
_cell.angle_beta   90.00
_cell.angle_gamma   90.00
#
_symmetry.space_group_name_H-M   'P 1'
#
loop_
_entity.id
_entity.type
_entity.pdbx_description
1 polymer ?
#
loop_
_entity_poly.entity_id
_entity_poly.type
_entity_poly.pdbx_seq_one_letter_code
_entity_poly.pdbx_strand_id
1 'polypeptide(L)'
;QRFGPVVAKLIDGVLRMAAISASLSPRQSMVLGTQGQVENLRKMLVAMVDDVRVALIKLAERTCAIRAVKNAPDEKRNRVAREVFDIYAPLAHRLGIGHIKWELEDLSFRYLEPEQYKQIATLLHERRLDRERFISDVMNQLRTELVATGVDADISGRAKHIYSIWRKMQRKGLAFSQI
;
A
#
# COMPACT_ATOMS: atom_id res chain seq x y z
N GLN A 1 -8.78 29.60 14.84
CA GLN A 1 -9.11 29.20 16.24
C GLN A 1 -10.55 28.62 16.40
N ARG A 2 -11.32 28.47 15.29
CA ARG A 2 -12.71 27.95 15.32
C ARG A 2 -12.82 26.51 15.87
N PHE A 3 -11.79 25.71 15.77
CA PHE A 3 -11.85 24.26 16.04
C PHE A 3 -10.97 23.82 17.22
N GLY A 4 -10.43 24.74 17.98
CA GLY A 4 -9.61 24.47 19.16
C GLY A 4 -8.14 24.10 18.86
N PRO A 5 -7.30 24.02 19.90
CA PRO A 5 -5.84 23.85 19.74
C PRO A 5 -5.44 22.48 19.20
N VAL A 6 -6.20 21.43 19.48
CA VAL A 6 -5.91 20.08 19.00
C VAL A 6 -6.01 19.99 17.48
N VAL A 7 -7.09 20.56 16.90
CA VAL A 7 -7.28 20.57 15.45
C VAL A 7 -6.23 21.46 14.78
N ALA A 8 -5.89 22.60 15.37
CA ALA A 8 -4.82 23.45 14.86
C ALA A 8 -3.47 22.73 14.80
N LYS A 9 -3.11 21.97 15.84
CA LYS A 9 -1.89 21.15 15.87
C LYS A 9 -1.89 20.06 14.79
N LEU A 10 -3.03 19.40 14.55
CA LEU A 10 -3.15 18.39 13.48
C LEU A 10 -2.99 19.02 12.09
N ILE A 11 -3.61 20.18 11.83
CA ILE A 11 -3.48 20.91 10.57
C ILE A 11 -2.02 21.28 10.32
N ASP A 12 -1.33 21.84 11.33
CA ASP A 12 0.08 22.19 11.24
C ASP A 12 0.97 20.96 10.94
N GLY A 13 0.71 19.83 11.59
CA GLY A 13 1.37 18.56 11.30
C GLY A 13 1.17 18.09 9.86
N VAL A 14 -0.08 18.16 9.35
CA VAL A 14 -0.42 17.78 7.98
C VAL A 14 0.27 18.70 6.96
N LEU A 15 0.35 20.01 7.22
CA LEU A 15 1.05 20.98 6.36
C LEU A 15 2.56 20.73 6.35
N ARG A 16 3.18 20.46 7.49
CA ARG A 16 4.60 20.09 7.58
C ARG A 16 4.89 18.83 6.77
N MET A 17 4.06 17.81 6.90
CA MET A 17 4.20 16.57 6.16
C MET A 17 4.03 16.77 4.64
N ALA A 18 3.11 17.64 4.21
CA ALA A 18 2.93 18.01 2.81
C ALA A 18 4.17 18.76 2.25
N ALA A 19 4.76 19.66 3.03
CA ALA A 19 5.99 20.38 2.63
C ALA A 19 7.17 19.41 2.45
N ILE A 20 7.34 18.43 3.34
CA ILE A 20 8.35 17.37 3.21
C ILE A 20 8.11 16.56 1.94
N SER A 21 6.87 16.11 1.70
CA SER A 21 6.52 15.37 0.47
C SER A 21 6.79 16.18 -0.80
N ALA A 22 6.49 17.47 -0.82
CA ALA A 22 6.74 18.35 -1.94
C ALA A 22 8.25 18.59 -2.23
N SER A 23 9.08 18.60 -1.19
CA SER A 23 10.54 18.74 -1.32
C SER A 23 11.21 17.47 -1.90
N LEU A 24 10.48 16.34 -1.91
CA LEU A 24 10.89 15.06 -2.47
C LEU A 24 10.48 14.96 -3.95
N SER A 25 10.93 15.89 -4.79
CA SER A 25 10.55 15.87 -6.21
C SER A 25 11.04 14.61 -6.93
N PRO A 26 10.33 14.13 -7.98
CA PRO A 26 10.68 12.90 -8.72
C PRO A 26 12.09 12.91 -9.32
N ARG A 27 12.69 14.09 -9.53
CA ARG A 27 14.07 14.23 -10.01
C ARG A 27 15.11 13.83 -8.97
N GLN A 28 14.84 14.02 -7.68
CA GLN A 28 15.76 13.63 -6.61
C GLN A 28 15.67 12.15 -6.25
N SER A 29 14.51 11.51 -6.38
CA SER A 29 14.36 10.07 -6.13
C SER A 29 15.09 9.20 -7.16
N MET A 30 15.22 9.68 -8.41
CA MET A 30 16.02 8.98 -9.45
C MET A 30 17.52 9.07 -9.19
N VAL A 31 18.00 10.12 -8.52
CA VAL A 31 19.44 10.35 -8.29
C VAL A 31 19.92 9.72 -6.97
N LEU A 32 19.04 9.58 -5.98
CA LEU A 32 19.41 9.17 -4.60
C LEU A 32 19.26 7.68 -4.30
N GLY A 33 18.70 6.88 -5.22
CA GLY A 33 18.53 5.43 -5.01
C GLY A 33 17.74 5.06 -3.73
N THR A 34 17.92 3.83 -3.24
CA THR A 34 17.25 3.31 -2.04
C THR A 34 17.58 4.07 -0.74
N GLN A 35 18.77 4.67 -0.63
CA GLN A 35 19.17 5.47 0.53
C GLN A 35 18.37 6.77 0.65
N GLY A 36 18.06 7.43 -0.44
CA GLY A 36 17.24 8.64 -0.44
C GLY A 36 15.80 8.37 0.02
N GLN A 37 15.22 7.25 -0.37
CA GLN A 37 13.89 6.83 0.07
C GLN A 37 13.85 6.56 1.57
N VAL A 38 14.88 5.91 2.13
CA VAL A 38 14.99 5.63 3.57
C VAL A 38 15.10 6.93 4.37
N GLU A 39 15.91 7.88 3.93
CA GLU A 39 16.07 9.16 4.61
C GLU A 39 14.80 10.01 4.55
N ASN A 40 14.08 9.97 3.46
CA ASN A 40 12.80 10.64 3.29
C ASN A 40 11.72 10.07 4.21
N LEU A 41 11.62 8.74 4.28
CA LEU A 41 10.77 8.05 5.25
C LEU A 41 11.15 8.39 6.69
N ARG A 42 12.45 8.49 7.00
CA ARG A 42 12.92 8.90 8.31
C ARG A 42 12.48 10.32 8.67
N LYS A 43 12.64 11.28 7.76
CA LYS A 43 12.18 12.67 7.96
C LYS A 43 10.68 12.75 8.17
N MET A 44 9.90 12.00 7.40
CA MET A 44 8.46 11.90 7.59
C MET A 44 8.09 11.28 8.94
N LEU A 45 8.76 10.21 9.34
CA LEU A 45 8.56 9.57 10.64
C LEU A 45 8.89 10.53 11.80
N VAL A 46 9.98 11.29 11.69
CA VAL A 46 10.35 12.32 12.69
C VAL A 46 9.28 13.41 12.78
N ALA A 47 8.74 13.86 11.65
CA ALA A 47 7.64 14.82 11.63
C ALA A 47 6.33 14.30 12.22
N MET A 48 6.17 12.97 12.32
CA MET A 48 5.01 12.27 12.88
C MET A 48 5.14 11.93 14.37
N VAL A 49 6.34 12.10 14.95
CA VAL A 49 6.61 11.75 16.37
C VAL A 49 5.64 12.44 17.33
N ASP A 50 5.14 13.61 16.97
CA ASP A 50 4.23 14.37 17.81
C ASP A 50 2.77 13.84 17.81
N ASP A 51 2.28 13.28 16.68
CA ASP A 51 0.90 12.78 16.60
C ASP A 51 0.67 11.85 15.41
N VAL A 52 0.45 10.55 15.69
CA VAL A 52 0.21 9.53 14.65
C VAL A 52 -1.06 9.79 13.82
N ARG A 53 -2.01 10.56 14.33
CA ARG A 53 -3.22 10.94 13.59
C ARG A 53 -2.90 11.75 12.34
N VAL A 54 -1.82 12.52 12.35
CA VAL A 54 -1.33 13.25 11.17
C VAL A 54 -1.02 12.28 10.02
N ALA A 55 -0.36 11.17 10.33
CA ALA A 55 -0.07 10.12 9.33
C ALA A 55 -1.34 9.49 8.79
N LEU A 56 -2.29 9.17 9.65
CA LEU A 56 -3.57 8.57 9.24
C LEU A 56 -4.34 9.51 8.32
N ILE A 57 -4.38 10.81 8.63
CA ILE A 57 -5.01 11.83 7.79
C ILE A 57 -4.33 11.89 6.42
N LYS A 58 -3.00 11.89 6.37
CA LYS A 58 -2.25 11.93 5.11
C LYS A 58 -2.42 10.65 4.30
N LEU A 59 -2.44 9.48 4.93
CA LEU A 59 -2.72 8.22 4.24
C LEU A 59 -4.12 8.21 3.64
N ALA A 60 -5.13 8.67 4.37
CA ALA A 60 -6.50 8.79 3.87
C ALA A 60 -6.57 9.76 2.68
N GLU A 61 -5.96 10.95 2.80
CA GLU A 61 -5.87 11.94 1.71
C GLU A 61 -5.22 11.33 0.45
N ARG A 62 -4.09 10.65 0.59
CA ARG A 62 -3.36 10.06 -0.54
C ARG A 62 -4.11 8.89 -1.17
N THR A 63 -4.82 8.10 -0.36
CA THR A 63 -5.71 7.05 -0.86
C THR A 63 -6.83 7.65 -1.72
N CYS A 64 -7.47 8.73 -1.26
CA CYS A 64 -8.45 9.45 -2.05
C CYS A 64 -7.84 10.05 -3.33
N ALA A 65 -6.65 10.65 -3.23
CA ALA A 65 -5.96 11.26 -4.36
C ALA A 65 -5.65 10.24 -5.47
N ILE A 66 -5.09 9.07 -5.12
CA ILE A 66 -4.75 8.05 -6.13
C ILE A 66 -5.99 7.44 -6.77
N ARG A 67 -7.11 7.32 -6.05
CA ARG A 67 -8.40 6.89 -6.62
C ARG A 67 -8.95 7.93 -7.59
N ALA A 68 -8.83 9.21 -7.26
CA ALA A 68 -9.39 10.32 -8.04
C ALA A 68 -8.65 10.56 -9.37
N VAL A 69 -7.37 10.18 -9.49
CA VAL A 69 -6.59 10.40 -10.72
C VAL A 69 -6.87 9.40 -11.85
N LYS A 70 -7.84 8.50 -11.70
CA LYS A 70 -8.18 7.48 -12.70
C LYS A 70 -8.35 8.05 -14.12
N ASN A 71 -9.00 9.20 -14.25
CA ASN A 71 -9.28 9.86 -15.52
C ASN A 71 -8.40 11.10 -15.78
N ALA A 72 -7.34 11.28 -14.99
CA ALA A 72 -6.39 12.37 -15.17
C ALA A 72 -5.39 12.05 -16.31
N PRO A 73 -4.75 13.06 -16.92
CA PRO A 73 -3.64 12.86 -17.86
C PRO A 73 -2.55 11.97 -17.28
N ASP A 74 -1.89 11.19 -18.13
CA ASP A 74 -0.89 10.19 -17.74
C ASP A 74 0.23 10.77 -16.89
N GLU A 75 0.72 11.95 -17.23
CA GLU A 75 1.75 12.63 -16.46
C GLU A 75 1.34 12.86 -15.00
N LYS A 76 0.13 13.40 -14.78
CA LYS A 76 -0.42 13.64 -13.44
C LYS A 76 -0.65 12.31 -12.71
N ARG A 77 -1.20 11.32 -13.40
CA ARG A 77 -1.49 9.99 -12.85
C ARG A 77 -0.21 9.30 -12.40
N ASN A 78 0.82 9.27 -13.25
CA ASN A 78 2.11 8.65 -12.96
C ASN A 78 2.85 9.39 -11.84
N ARG A 79 2.78 10.71 -11.77
CA ARG A 79 3.37 11.49 -10.68
C ARG A 79 2.76 11.12 -9.34
N VAL A 80 1.41 11.09 -9.25
CA VAL A 80 0.71 10.72 -8.02
C VAL A 80 0.98 9.27 -7.64
N ALA A 81 0.96 8.36 -8.62
CA ALA A 81 1.24 6.94 -8.39
C ALA A 81 2.65 6.71 -7.86
N ARG A 82 3.64 7.41 -8.40
CA ARG A 82 5.04 7.32 -7.95
C ARG A 82 5.20 7.83 -6.53
N GLU A 83 4.65 9.01 -6.23
CA GLU A 83 4.67 9.57 -4.87
C GLU A 83 4.03 8.60 -3.86
N VAL A 84 2.86 8.06 -4.20
CA VAL A 84 2.14 7.11 -3.33
C VAL A 84 2.93 5.82 -3.13
N PHE A 85 3.52 5.28 -4.18
CA PHE A 85 4.28 4.04 -4.15
C PHE A 85 5.58 4.16 -3.34
N ASP A 86 6.32 5.25 -3.56
CA ASP A 86 7.65 5.45 -2.96
C ASP A 86 7.58 5.89 -1.50
N ILE A 87 6.49 6.56 -1.09
CA ILE A 87 6.40 7.21 0.22
C ILE A 87 5.28 6.61 1.07
N TYR A 88 4.03 6.66 0.58
CA TYR A 88 2.87 6.39 1.43
C TYR A 88 2.56 4.89 1.60
N ALA A 89 2.83 4.04 0.62
CA ALA A 89 2.69 2.60 0.77
C ALA A 89 3.70 2.01 1.79
N PRO A 90 5.00 2.38 1.77
CA PRO A 90 5.93 2.02 2.82
C PRO A 90 5.57 2.59 4.20
N LEU A 91 5.01 3.82 4.25
CA LEU A 91 4.52 4.40 5.49
C LEU A 91 3.38 3.58 6.10
N ALA A 92 2.37 3.24 5.30
CA ALA A 92 1.26 2.38 5.73
C ALA A 92 1.75 1.01 6.22
N HIS A 93 2.78 0.44 5.57
CA HIS A 93 3.42 -0.80 5.99
C HIS A 93 4.05 -0.68 7.38
N ARG A 94 4.79 0.39 7.66
CA ARG A 94 5.44 0.61 8.96
C ARG A 94 4.45 0.86 10.08
N LEU A 95 3.30 1.47 9.77
CA LEU A 95 2.21 1.67 10.73
C LEU A 95 1.33 0.42 10.93
N GLY A 96 1.63 -0.69 10.23
CA GLY A 96 0.86 -1.92 10.33
C GLY A 96 -0.51 -1.87 9.63
N ILE A 97 -0.79 -0.81 8.83
CA ILE A 97 -2.09 -0.61 8.18
C ILE A 97 -2.08 -1.37 6.83
N GLY A 98 -2.18 -2.70 6.92
CA GLY A 98 -2.02 -3.60 5.77
C GLY A 98 -2.99 -3.32 4.64
N HIS A 99 -4.28 -3.07 4.93
CA HIS A 99 -5.30 -2.83 3.89
C HIS A 99 -5.00 -1.57 3.06
N ILE A 100 -4.62 -0.46 3.69
CA ILE A 100 -4.23 0.76 2.98
C ILE A 100 -2.96 0.51 2.17
N LYS A 101 -1.95 -0.11 2.76
CA LYS A 101 -0.72 -0.47 2.05
C LYS A 101 -1.00 -1.21 0.74
N TRP A 102 -1.79 -2.27 0.80
CA TRP A 102 -2.07 -3.09 -0.38
C TRP A 102 -2.85 -2.34 -1.44
N GLU A 103 -3.81 -1.54 -1.03
CA GLU A 103 -4.57 -0.70 -1.97
C GLU A 103 -3.66 0.33 -2.66
N LEU A 104 -2.81 1.01 -1.90
CA LEU A 104 -1.86 1.98 -2.43
C LEU A 104 -0.86 1.32 -3.40
N GLU A 105 -0.32 0.14 -3.05
CA GLU A 105 0.57 -0.63 -3.91
C GLU A 105 -0.13 -1.06 -5.22
N ASP A 106 -1.34 -1.62 -5.15
CA ASP A 106 -2.06 -2.11 -6.34
C ASP A 106 -2.49 -0.97 -7.28
N LEU A 107 -3.01 0.14 -6.73
CA LEU A 107 -3.38 1.30 -7.54
C LEU A 107 -2.17 1.97 -8.18
N SER A 108 -1.07 2.09 -7.45
CA SER A 108 0.18 2.63 -8.00
C SER A 108 0.73 1.73 -9.10
N PHE A 109 0.79 0.42 -8.86
CA PHE A 109 1.26 -0.57 -9.84
C PHE A 109 0.41 -0.56 -11.12
N ARG A 110 -0.90 -0.43 -10.98
CA ARG A 110 -1.81 -0.31 -12.11
C ARG A 110 -1.50 0.87 -13.03
N TYR A 111 -1.02 1.99 -12.47
CA TYR A 111 -0.70 3.18 -13.25
C TYR A 111 0.74 3.22 -13.73
N LEU A 112 1.68 2.67 -12.97
CA LEU A 112 3.09 2.68 -13.32
C LEU A 112 3.47 1.56 -14.28
N GLU A 113 2.83 0.39 -14.15
CA GLU A 113 3.11 -0.82 -14.94
C GLU A 113 1.80 -1.45 -15.45
N PRO A 114 1.03 -0.74 -16.30
CA PRO A 114 -0.32 -1.12 -16.67
C PRO A 114 -0.41 -2.47 -17.38
N GLU A 115 0.58 -2.83 -18.20
CA GLU A 115 0.58 -4.11 -18.94
C GLU A 115 0.78 -5.30 -17.98
N GLN A 116 1.76 -5.21 -17.06
CA GLN A 116 1.99 -6.26 -16.08
C GLN A 116 0.80 -6.40 -15.11
N TYR A 117 0.23 -5.26 -14.69
CA TYR A 117 -0.98 -5.27 -13.87
C TYR A 117 -2.12 -6.00 -14.57
N LYS A 118 -2.41 -5.65 -15.83
CA LYS A 118 -3.49 -6.24 -16.63
C LYS A 118 -3.28 -7.74 -16.84
N GLN A 119 -2.06 -8.16 -17.19
CA GLN A 119 -1.72 -9.57 -17.37
C GLN A 119 -2.01 -10.38 -16.11
N ILE A 120 -1.53 -9.94 -14.95
CA ILE A 120 -1.76 -10.66 -13.69
C ILE A 120 -3.23 -10.59 -13.28
N ALA A 121 -3.91 -9.47 -13.48
CA ALA A 121 -5.34 -9.33 -13.18
C ALA A 121 -6.19 -10.32 -13.98
N THR A 122 -5.89 -10.52 -15.28
CA THR A 122 -6.57 -11.51 -16.13
C THR A 122 -6.35 -12.94 -15.62
N LEU A 123 -5.11 -13.32 -15.36
CA LEU A 123 -4.77 -14.65 -14.84
C LEU A 123 -5.43 -14.92 -13.47
N LEU A 124 -5.53 -13.89 -12.64
CA LEU A 124 -6.21 -13.98 -11.35
C LEU A 124 -7.73 -14.10 -11.49
N HIS A 125 -8.32 -13.43 -12.46
CA HIS A 125 -9.75 -13.51 -12.73
C HIS A 125 -10.16 -14.91 -13.20
N GLU A 126 -9.41 -15.51 -14.11
CA GLU A 126 -9.63 -16.85 -14.62
C GLU A 126 -9.63 -17.91 -13.51
N ARG A 127 -8.82 -17.74 -12.48
CA ARG A 127 -8.68 -18.68 -11.35
C ARG A 127 -9.38 -18.21 -10.07
N ARG A 128 -10.30 -17.27 -10.14
CA ARG A 128 -10.93 -16.69 -8.94
C ARG A 128 -11.66 -17.73 -8.10
N LEU A 129 -12.51 -18.54 -8.74
CA LEU A 129 -13.33 -19.53 -8.05
C LEU A 129 -12.48 -20.63 -7.41
N ASP A 130 -11.43 -21.09 -8.11
CA ASP A 130 -10.54 -22.13 -7.60
C ASP A 130 -9.78 -21.64 -6.36
N ARG A 131 -9.34 -20.38 -6.36
CA ARG A 131 -8.66 -19.77 -5.20
C ARG A 131 -9.59 -19.56 -4.02
N GLU A 132 -10.81 -19.11 -4.26
CA GLU A 132 -11.82 -18.94 -3.20
C GLU A 132 -12.12 -20.30 -2.55
N ARG A 133 -12.31 -21.36 -3.33
CA ARG A 133 -12.48 -22.73 -2.83
C ARG A 133 -11.27 -23.19 -2.03
N PHE A 134 -10.08 -23.07 -2.59
CA PHE A 134 -8.84 -23.48 -1.91
C PHE A 134 -8.66 -22.78 -0.56
N ILE A 135 -8.89 -21.45 -0.48
CA ILE A 135 -8.81 -20.72 0.78
C ILE A 135 -9.84 -21.24 1.78
N SER A 136 -11.08 -21.47 1.32
CA SER A 136 -12.14 -22.04 2.17
C SER A 136 -11.79 -23.41 2.73
N ASP A 137 -11.29 -24.32 1.88
CA ASP A 137 -10.92 -25.69 2.25
C ASP A 137 -9.78 -25.68 3.27
N VAL A 138 -8.72 -24.89 3.03
CA VAL A 138 -7.60 -24.75 3.98
C VAL A 138 -8.06 -24.17 5.32
N MET A 139 -8.94 -23.16 5.30
CA MET A 139 -9.48 -22.57 6.54
C MET A 139 -10.30 -23.59 7.33
N ASN A 140 -11.11 -24.41 6.65
CA ASN A 140 -11.92 -25.45 7.30
C ASN A 140 -11.03 -26.56 7.89
N GLN A 141 -10.02 -26.99 7.15
CA GLN A 141 -9.06 -27.97 7.65
C GLN A 141 -8.33 -27.45 8.90
N LEU A 142 -7.83 -26.23 8.85
CA LEU A 142 -7.16 -25.60 10.01
C LEU A 142 -8.09 -25.49 11.23
N ARG A 143 -9.36 -25.11 11.02
CA ARG A 143 -10.34 -25.09 12.13
C ARG A 143 -10.52 -26.45 12.76
N THR A 144 -10.65 -27.49 11.95
CA THR A 144 -10.81 -28.88 12.43
C THR A 144 -9.61 -29.30 13.28
N GLU A 145 -8.39 -29.06 12.78
CA GLU A 145 -7.16 -29.39 13.49
C GLU A 145 -6.99 -28.62 14.81
N LEU A 146 -7.30 -27.32 14.80
CA LEU A 146 -7.19 -26.48 16.00
C LEU A 146 -8.21 -26.90 17.08
N VAL A 147 -9.45 -27.20 16.67
CA VAL A 147 -10.47 -27.72 17.60
C VAL A 147 -10.03 -29.07 18.19
N ALA A 148 -9.47 -29.97 17.37
CA ALA A 148 -8.98 -31.27 17.83
C ALA A 148 -7.83 -31.15 18.84
N THR A 149 -7.02 -30.08 18.75
CA THR A 149 -5.92 -29.80 19.69
C THR A 149 -6.32 -28.90 20.86
N GLY A 150 -7.61 -28.52 20.96
CA GLY A 150 -8.11 -27.66 22.05
C GLY A 150 -7.67 -26.20 21.94
N VAL A 151 -7.23 -25.74 20.77
CA VAL A 151 -6.82 -24.35 20.52
C VAL A 151 -8.01 -23.56 19.99
N ASP A 152 -8.42 -22.53 20.72
CA ASP A 152 -9.39 -21.54 20.24
C ASP A 152 -8.66 -20.43 19.47
N ALA A 153 -8.92 -20.33 18.15
CA ALA A 153 -8.29 -19.35 17.29
C ALA A 153 -9.23 -18.84 16.20
N ASP A 154 -9.16 -17.54 15.97
CA ASP A 154 -9.82 -16.92 14.82
C ASP A 154 -8.97 -17.09 13.55
N ILE A 155 -9.52 -17.74 12.53
CA ILE A 155 -8.85 -18.05 11.27
C ILE A 155 -9.46 -17.20 10.17
N SER A 156 -8.63 -16.38 9.53
CA SER A 156 -8.99 -15.62 8.34
C SER A 156 -8.06 -15.91 7.18
N GLY A 157 -8.62 -15.99 5.97
CA GLY A 157 -7.87 -16.20 4.75
C GLY A 157 -8.21 -15.15 3.70
N ARG A 158 -7.25 -14.74 2.89
CA ARG A 158 -7.48 -13.82 1.77
C ARG A 158 -6.57 -14.12 0.59
N ALA A 159 -7.04 -13.79 -0.60
CA ALA A 159 -6.20 -13.79 -1.78
C ALA A 159 -5.12 -12.70 -1.70
N LYS A 160 -3.94 -13.00 -2.26
CA LYS A 160 -2.87 -11.99 -2.39
C LYS A 160 -3.25 -10.93 -3.40
N HIS A 161 -2.84 -9.70 -3.11
CA HIS A 161 -2.97 -8.55 -4.00
C HIS A 161 -2.05 -8.67 -5.22
N ILE A 162 -2.45 -8.03 -6.33
CA ILE A 162 -1.79 -8.14 -7.65
C ILE A 162 -0.31 -7.76 -7.56
N TYR A 163 0.01 -6.61 -6.97
CA TYR A 163 1.40 -6.18 -6.78
C TYR A 163 2.22 -7.17 -5.95
N SER A 164 1.63 -7.74 -4.89
CA SER A 164 2.31 -8.73 -4.04
C SER A 164 2.65 -10.01 -4.81
N ILE A 165 1.81 -10.42 -5.75
CA ILE A 165 2.06 -11.55 -6.65
C ILE A 165 3.18 -11.22 -7.60
N TRP A 166 3.08 -10.09 -8.33
CA TRP A 166 4.11 -9.63 -9.25
C TRP A 166 5.48 -9.55 -8.57
N ARG A 167 5.56 -8.92 -7.42
CA ARG A 167 6.79 -8.81 -6.63
C ARG A 167 7.37 -10.17 -6.26
N LYS A 168 6.53 -11.15 -5.93
CA LYS A 168 6.97 -12.53 -5.64
C LYS A 168 7.51 -13.21 -6.90
N MET A 169 6.84 -13.03 -8.06
CA MET A 169 7.31 -13.53 -9.35
C MET A 169 8.70 -12.98 -9.67
N GLN A 170 8.88 -11.66 -9.61
CA GLN A 170 10.17 -11.00 -9.88
C GLN A 170 11.28 -11.48 -8.93
N ARG A 171 11.01 -11.51 -7.64
CA ARG A 171 12.01 -11.90 -6.63
C ARG A 171 12.48 -13.36 -6.76
N LYS A 172 11.58 -14.25 -7.18
CA LYS A 172 11.87 -15.68 -7.27
C LYS A 172 12.15 -16.18 -8.68
N GLY A 173 11.98 -15.34 -9.71
CA GLY A 173 12.09 -15.75 -11.11
C GLY A 173 11.05 -16.80 -11.51
N LEU A 174 9.85 -16.78 -10.90
CA LEU A 174 8.82 -17.80 -11.12
C LEU A 174 7.70 -17.26 -12.02
N ALA A 175 7.15 -18.17 -12.84
CA ALA A 175 5.91 -17.89 -13.57
C ALA A 175 4.70 -17.82 -12.62
N PHE A 176 3.61 -17.20 -13.08
CA PHE A 176 2.37 -17.07 -12.29
C PHE A 176 1.81 -18.43 -11.84
N SER A 177 1.92 -19.48 -12.69
CA SER A 177 1.46 -20.83 -12.38
C SER A 177 2.19 -21.52 -11.23
N GLN A 178 3.35 -20.98 -10.83
CA GLN A 178 4.22 -21.54 -9.79
C GLN A 178 4.11 -20.77 -8.45
N ILE A 179 3.19 -19.80 -8.35
CA ILE A 179 3.01 -18.93 -7.19
C ILE A 179 1.70 -19.20 -6.46
#